data_4ce62fdb1deb660eae6c38f7b06e43e8
#
_entry.id   4ce62fdb1deb660eae6c38f7b06e43e8
#
_cell.length_a   1.000
_cell.length_b   1.000
_cell.length_c   1.000
_cell.angle_alpha   90.00
_cell.angle_beta   90.00
_cell.angle_gamma   90.00
#
_symmetry.space_group_name_H-M   'P 1'
#
loop_
_entity.id
_entity.type
_entity.pdbx_description
1 polymer ?
#
loop_
_entity_poly.entity_id
_entity_poly.type
_entity_poly.pdbx_seq_one_letter_code
_entity_poly.pdbx_strand_id
1 'polypeptide(L)'
;KCKKNSISFVQLLSPTTSISRMKKIINSSHEMIYYISMLSTTGGKLKGSPREILKNYNKIKKIIKKRKKNLVIGFGITSKNISSFKSSDGCVVGSEICKKISKSIKNRQNPVTNVNNMLRKLKSKIL
;
A
#
# COMPACT_ATOMS: atom_id res chain seq x y z
N LYS A 1 -0.77 -6.64 23.89
CA LYS A 1 0.41 -5.78 24.16
C LYS A 1 0.36 -4.45 23.40
N CYS A 2 0.09 -4.41 22.06
CA CYS A 2 0.10 -3.15 21.28
C CYS A 2 -0.84 -2.07 21.85
N LYS A 3 -2.09 -2.40 22.14
CA LYS A 3 -3.06 -1.46 22.72
C LYS A 3 -2.58 -0.82 24.04
N LYS A 4 -1.93 -1.61 24.92
CA LYS A 4 -1.41 -1.09 26.20
C LYS A 4 -0.29 -0.05 26.03
N ASN A 5 0.38 -0.06 24.87
CA ASN A 5 1.50 0.83 24.56
C ASN A 5 1.14 1.87 23.48
N SER A 6 -0.14 2.13 23.21
CA SER A 6 -0.62 3.07 22.21
C SER A 6 -0.06 2.81 20.80
N ILE A 7 0.24 1.54 20.48
CA ILE A 7 0.77 1.12 19.17
C ILE A 7 -0.38 0.60 18.31
N SER A 8 -0.57 1.21 17.14
CA SER A 8 -1.52 0.74 16.13
C SER A 8 -0.94 -0.47 15.39
N PHE A 9 -1.64 -1.60 15.45
CA PHE A 9 -1.25 -2.81 14.73
C PHE A 9 -1.96 -2.88 13.37
N VAL A 10 -1.19 -2.63 12.29
CA VAL A 10 -1.69 -2.73 10.91
C VAL A 10 -1.71 -4.18 10.47
N GLN A 11 -2.90 -4.69 10.18
CA GLN A 11 -3.08 -6.07 9.70
C GLN A 11 -3.02 -6.14 8.17
N LEU A 12 -2.56 -7.29 7.67
CA LEU A 12 -2.32 -7.53 6.26
C LEU A 12 -3.40 -8.42 5.66
N LEU A 13 -3.85 -8.09 4.47
CA LEU A 13 -4.68 -8.94 3.61
C LEU A 13 -3.95 -9.21 2.30
N SER A 14 -4.08 -10.42 1.78
CA SER A 14 -3.52 -10.83 0.48
C SER A 14 -4.62 -11.39 -0.43
N PRO A 15 -4.37 -11.52 -1.74
CA PRO A 15 -5.32 -12.16 -2.66
C PRO A 15 -5.71 -13.58 -2.26
N THR A 16 -4.85 -14.27 -1.50
CA THR A 16 -5.05 -15.66 -1.03
C THR A 16 -5.72 -15.75 0.34
N THR A 17 -6.02 -14.63 0.97
CA THR A 17 -6.69 -14.64 2.29
C THR A 17 -8.13 -15.13 2.13
N SER A 18 -8.48 -16.24 2.82
CA SER A 18 -9.83 -16.79 2.80
C SER A 18 -10.85 -15.80 3.37
N ILE A 19 -12.10 -15.89 2.93
CA ILE A 19 -13.18 -14.97 3.35
C ILE A 19 -13.38 -15.01 4.87
N SER A 20 -13.34 -16.20 5.49
CA SER A 20 -13.49 -16.36 6.94
C SER A 20 -12.37 -15.64 7.70
N ARG A 21 -11.10 -15.83 7.28
CA ARG A 21 -9.94 -15.16 7.86
C ARG A 21 -10.00 -13.63 7.63
N MET A 22 -10.40 -13.21 6.43
CA MET A 22 -10.56 -11.80 6.09
C MET A 22 -11.55 -11.10 7.05
N LYS A 23 -12.72 -11.71 7.31
CA LYS A 23 -13.71 -11.17 8.27
C LYS A 23 -13.13 -11.04 9.68
N LYS A 24 -12.36 -12.04 10.16
CA LYS A 24 -11.67 -11.97 11.46
C LYS A 24 -10.65 -10.83 11.51
N ILE A 25 -9.82 -10.70 10.48
CA ILE A 25 -8.84 -9.61 10.36
C ILE A 25 -9.52 -8.24 10.35
N ILE A 26 -10.55 -8.05 9.54
CA ILE A 26 -11.32 -6.80 9.47
C ILE A 26 -11.92 -6.44 10.81
N ASN A 27 -12.46 -7.42 11.57
CA ASN A 27 -13.05 -7.17 12.87
C ASN A 27 -12.03 -6.75 13.92
N SER A 28 -10.84 -7.37 13.91
CA SER A 28 -9.78 -7.14 14.91
C SER A 28 -8.78 -6.04 14.53
N SER A 29 -8.77 -5.57 13.27
CA SER A 29 -7.87 -4.51 12.83
C SER A 29 -8.23 -3.15 13.43
N HIS A 30 -7.23 -2.28 13.53
CA HIS A 30 -7.41 -0.88 13.85
C HIS A 30 -8.00 -0.10 12.65
N GLU A 31 -7.72 1.16 12.50
CA GLU A 31 -8.30 2.03 11.46
C GLU A 31 -7.79 1.74 10.05
N MET A 32 -6.63 1.11 9.92
CA MET A 32 -5.99 0.82 8.64
C MET A 32 -5.72 -0.65 8.45
N ILE A 33 -5.99 -1.15 7.23
CA ILE A 33 -5.67 -2.49 6.77
C ILE A 33 -4.80 -2.35 5.52
N TYR A 34 -3.74 -3.14 5.44
CA TYR A 34 -2.81 -3.14 4.33
C TYR A 34 -3.13 -4.30 3.37
N TYR A 35 -3.51 -3.99 2.13
CA TYR A 35 -3.71 -4.97 1.08
C TYR A 35 -2.43 -5.18 0.29
N ILE A 36 -1.92 -6.40 0.33
CA ILE A 36 -0.76 -6.84 -0.46
C ILE A 36 -1.26 -7.16 -1.87
N SER A 37 -0.88 -6.34 -2.85
CA SER A 37 -1.36 -6.45 -4.23
C SER A 37 -0.76 -7.60 -5.04
N MET A 38 0.27 -8.27 -4.51
CA MET A 38 1.01 -9.30 -5.22
C MET A 38 1.50 -10.43 -4.32
N LEU A 39 1.74 -11.59 -4.90
CA LEU A 39 2.27 -12.79 -4.24
C LEU A 39 3.80 -12.93 -4.36
N SER A 40 4.54 -11.84 -4.58
CA SER A 40 5.99 -11.89 -4.70
C SER A 40 6.69 -11.12 -3.58
N THR A 41 8.00 -11.37 -3.45
CA THR A 41 8.86 -10.71 -2.48
C THR A 41 9.00 -9.21 -2.72
N THR A 42 9.38 -8.47 -1.67
CA THR A 42 9.64 -7.02 -1.71
C THR A 42 10.55 -6.64 -2.88
N GLY A 43 10.12 -5.65 -3.68
CA GLY A 43 10.85 -5.19 -4.87
C GLY A 43 10.58 -5.96 -6.15
N GLY A 44 9.75 -7.00 -6.12
CA GLY A 44 9.32 -7.74 -7.31
C GLY A 44 8.36 -6.95 -8.21
N LYS A 45 8.21 -7.41 -9.47
CA LYS A 45 7.24 -6.84 -10.41
C LYS A 45 5.82 -7.28 -10.05
N LEU A 46 4.83 -6.43 -10.30
CA LEU A 46 3.42 -6.79 -10.16
C LEU A 46 3.11 -8.06 -10.97
N LYS A 47 2.58 -9.07 -10.29
CA LYS A 47 1.96 -10.23 -10.95
C LYS A 47 0.46 -9.94 -11.08
N GLY A 48 -0.02 -9.77 -12.28
CA GLY A 48 -1.39 -9.38 -12.59
C GLY A 48 -1.50 -7.91 -13.05
N SER A 49 -2.55 -7.64 -13.81
CA SER A 49 -2.84 -6.29 -14.28
C SER A 49 -3.34 -5.39 -13.12
N PRO A 50 -3.12 -4.07 -13.15
CA PRO A 50 -3.71 -3.16 -12.19
C PRO A 50 -5.24 -3.31 -12.06
N ARG A 51 -5.92 -3.67 -13.16
CA ARG A 51 -7.36 -3.92 -13.20
C ARG A 51 -7.78 -5.11 -12.34
N GLU A 52 -7.03 -6.22 -12.41
CA GLU A 52 -7.30 -7.40 -11.59
C GLU A 52 -7.04 -7.13 -10.11
N ILE A 53 -5.96 -6.41 -9.80
CA ILE A 53 -5.62 -5.99 -8.44
C ILE A 53 -6.76 -5.14 -7.86
N LEU A 54 -7.25 -4.14 -8.62
CA LEU A 54 -8.37 -3.30 -8.20
C LEU A 54 -9.68 -4.08 -8.08
N LYS A 55 -9.93 -5.08 -8.93
CA LYS A 55 -11.10 -5.95 -8.81
C LYS A 55 -11.13 -6.66 -7.45
N ASN A 56 -10.00 -7.22 -7.03
CA ASN A 56 -9.87 -7.87 -5.72
C ASN A 56 -9.92 -6.87 -4.56
N TYR A 57 -9.24 -5.73 -4.70
CA TYR A 57 -9.31 -4.62 -3.75
C TYR A 57 -10.77 -4.19 -3.50
N ASN A 58 -11.53 -3.95 -4.56
CA ASN A 58 -12.93 -3.51 -4.48
C ASN A 58 -13.85 -4.54 -3.82
N LYS A 59 -13.59 -5.85 -4.02
CA LYS A 59 -14.31 -6.92 -3.28
C LYS A 59 -14.08 -6.78 -1.77
N ILE A 60 -12.84 -6.60 -1.35
CA ILE A 60 -12.47 -6.41 0.05
C ILE A 60 -13.06 -5.10 0.59
N LYS A 61 -12.95 -4.02 -0.17
CA LYS A 61 -13.48 -2.70 0.20
C LYS A 61 -14.99 -2.72 0.49
N LYS A 62 -15.77 -3.47 -0.31
CA LYS A 62 -17.21 -3.66 -0.05
C LYS A 62 -17.49 -4.29 1.33
N ILE A 63 -16.66 -5.24 1.75
CA ILE A 63 -16.79 -5.87 3.08
C ILE A 63 -16.41 -4.88 4.20
N ILE A 64 -15.38 -4.07 3.96
CA ILE A 64 -14.86 -3.10 4.94
C ILE A 64 -15.76 -1.87 5.08
N LYS A 65 -16.47 -1.46 4.01
CA LYS A 65 -17.25 -0.19 3.96
C LYS A 65 -18.14 0.03 5.19
N LYS A 66 -18.74 -1.02 5.74
CA LYS A 66 -19.57 -0.97 6.94
C LYS A 66 -18.78 -0.66 8.24
N ARG A 67 -17.45 -0.65 8.22
CA ARG A 67 -16.57 -0.61 9.40
C ARG A 67 -15.74 0.66 9.53
N LYS A 68 -15.91 1.66 8.65
CA LYS A 68 -15.18 2.94 8.65
C LYS A 68 -13.65 2.77 8.74
N LYS A 69 -13.08 1.78 8.02
CA LYS A 69 -11.64 1.50 7.98
C LYS A 69 -11.06 1.80 6.61
N ASN A 70 -9.80 2.26 6.59
CA ASN A 70 -9.05 2.52 5.38
C ASN A 70 -8.37 1.23 4.90
N LEU A 71 -8.51 0.94 3.61
CA LEU A 71 -7.82 -0.15 2.94
C LEU A 71 -6.73 0.44 2.04
N VAL A 72 -5.49 0.42 2.49
CA VAL A 72 -4.36 0.89 1.70
C VAL A 72 -3.78 -0.26 0.87
N ILE A 73 -3.29 0.08 -0.33
CA ILE A 73 -2.71 -0.90 -1.25
C ILE A 73 -1.20 -0.70 -1.34
N GLY A 74 -0.44 -1.78 -1.35
CA GLY A 74 1.02 -1.72 -1.47
C GLY A 74 1.60 -2.94 -2.16
N PHE A 75 2.94 -3.01 -2.19
CA PHE A 75 3.76 -3.92 -2.98
C PHE A 75 3.69 -3.68 -4.49
N GLY A 76 4.85 -3.45 -5.09
CA GLY A 76 4.97 -3.18 -6.52
C GLY A 76 4.35 -1.85 -6.99
N ILE A 77 3.96 -0.97 -6.07
CA ILE A 77 3.48 0.37 -6.40
C ILE A 77 4.69 1.26 -6.73
N THR A 78 4.65 1.91 -7.87
CA THR A 78 5.72 2.75 -8.41
C THR A 78 5.14 4.02 -9.03
N SER A 79 6.01 4.97 -9.35
CA SER A 79 5.64 6.20 -10.07
C SER A 79 5.01 5.95 -11.45
N LYS A 80 5.22 4.75 -12.04
CA LYS A 80 4.67 4.36 -13.34
C LYS A 80 3.23 3.84 -13.25
N ASN A 81 2.86 3.20 -12.15
CA ASN A 81 1.56 2.53 -12.02
C ASN A 81 0.65 3.10 -10.93
N ILE A 82 1.12 4.03 -10.11
CA ILE A 82 0.37 4.57 -8.96
C ILE A 82 -0.97 5.22 -9.39
N SER A 83 -1.00 5.87 -10.56
CA SER A 83 -2.23 6.48 -11.09
C SER A 83 -3.35 5.48 -11.34
N SER A 84 -3.01 4.22 -11.62
CA SER A 84 -4.00 3.14 -11.76
C SER A 84 -4.73 2.83 -10.46
N PHE A 85 -4.20 3.24 -9.31
CA PHE A 85 -4.74 2.96 -7.97
C PHE A 85 -5.35 4.20 -7.29
N LYS A 86 -5.62 5.28 -8.04
CA LYS A 86 -6.22 6.50 -7.51
C LYS A 86 -7.57 6.32 -6.80
N SER A 87 -8.30 5.25 -7.12
CA SER A 87 -9.57 4.92 -6.46
C SER A 87 -9.41 4.15 -5.13
N SER A 88 -8.18 3.87 -4.71
CA SER A 88 -7.91 3.27 -3.40
C SER A 88 -7.90 4.32 -2.29
N ASP A 89 -8.07 3.89 -1.02
CA ASP A 89 -7.99 4.80 0.12
C ASP A 89 -6.57 5.34 0.36
N GLY A 90 -5.56 4.70 -0.24
CA GLY A 90 -4.17 5.11 -0.18
C GLY A 90 -3.23 4.09 -0.80
N CYS A 91 -2.05 4.55 -1.19
CA CYS A 91 -0.98 3.72 -1.74
C CYS A 91 0.25 3.75 -0.84
N VAL A 92 0.88 2.58 -0.65
CA VAL A 92 2.14 2.46 0.08
C VAL A 92 3.28 2.24 -0.91
N VAL A 93 4.24 3.16 -0.92
CA VAL A 93 5.41 3.14 -1.80
C VAL A 93 6.65 3.05 -0.94
N GLY A 94 7.36 1.93 -0.97
CA GLY A 94 8.57 1.68 -0.19
C GLY A 94 9.82 1.61 -1.04
N SER A 95 9.97 0.56 -1.84
CA SER A 95 11.19 0.26 -2.60
C SER A 95 11.65 1.38 -3.53
N GLU A 96 10.72 2.13 -4.12
CA GLU A 96 11.06 3.25 -5.00
C GLU A 96 11.66 4.43 -4.23
N ILE A 97 11.18 4.67 -3.00
CA ILE A 97 11.74 5.67 -2.08
C ILE A 97 13.17 5.27 -1.70
N CYS A 98 13.38 4.03 -1.27
CA CYS A 98 14.72 3.52 -0.93
C CYS A 98 15.69 3.64 -2.11
N LYS A 99 15.26 3.28 -3.33
CA LYS A 99 16.06 3.45 -4.55
C LYS A 99 16.40 4.93 -4.82
N LYS A 100 15.45 5.83 -4.58
CA LYS A 100 15.67 7.27 -4.74
C LYS A 100 16.71 7.80 -3.75
N ILE A 101 16.62 7.38 -2.48
CA ILE A 101 17.59 7.71 -1.44
C ILE A 101 18.99 7.24 -1.85
N SER A 102 19.13 5.94 -2.15
CA SER A 102 20.41 5.34 -2.54
C SER A 102 21.05 6.04 -3.76
N LYS A 103 20.21 6.32 -4.78
CA LYS A 103 20.68 7.06 -5.97
C LYS A 103 21.14 8.48 -5.63
N SER A 104 20.43 9.17 -4.75
CA SER A 104 20.80 10.52 -4.33
C SER A 104 22.14 10.54 -3.60
N ILE A 105 22.35 9.61 -2.67
CA ILE A 105 23.61 9.47 -1.93
C ILE A 105 24.75 9.15 -2.89
N LYS A 106 24.57 8.16 -3.79
CA LYS A 106 25.59 7.80 -4.79
C LYS A 106 26.01 8.99 -5.68
N ASN A 107 25.06 9.86 -6.01
CA ASN A 107 25.29 11.03 -6.86
C ASN A 107 25.67 12.29 -6.05
N ARG A 108 25.96 12.18 -4.74
CA ARG A 108 26.27 13.30 -3.83
C ARG A 108 25.21 14.41 -3.85
N GLN A 109 23.93 14.03 -4.04
CA GLN A 109 22.78 14.93 -4.02
C GLN A 109 22.04 14.81 -2.68
N ASN A 110 21.29 15.85 -2.30
CA ASN A 110 20.48 15.82 -1.09
C ASN A 110 19.31 14.83 -1.24
N PRO A 111 19.29 13.70 -0.47
CA PRO A 111 18.25 12.69 -0.59
C PRO A 111 16.89 13.19 -0.11
N VAL A 112 16.84 14.08 0.89
CA VAL A 112 15.59 14.63 1.45
C VAL A 112 14.86 15.44 0.38
N THR A 113 15.55 16.36 -0.28
CA THR A 113 14.98 17.18 -1.36
C THR A 113 14.48 16.30 -2.51
N ASN A 114 15.27 15.31 -2.91
CA ASN A 114 14.95 14.43 -4.03
C ASN A 114 13.74 13.52 -3.72
N VAL A 115 13.63 13.02 -2.49
CA VAL A 115 12.49 12.21 -2.04
C VAL A 115 11.23 13.07 -1.92
N ASN A 116 11.32 14.26 -1.34
CA ASN A 116 10.18 15.17 -1.23
C ASN A 116 9.62 15.54 -2.61
N ASN A 117 10.47 15.86 -3.58
CA ASN A 117 10.05 16.14 -4.95
C ASN A 117 9.38 14.93 -5.60
N MET A 118 9.89 13.71 -5.35
CA MET A 118 9.27 12.48 -5.82
C MET A 118 7.89 12.27 -5.16
N LEU A 119 7.78 12.45 -3.85
CA LEU A 119 6.50 12.29 -3.12
C LEU A 119 5.44 13.28 -3.60
N ARG A 120 5.81 14.55 -3.86
CA ARG A 120 4.89 15.54 -4.44
C ARG A 120 4.36 15.08 -5.79
N LYS A 121 5.23 14.57 -6.68
CA LYS A 121 4.86 14.01 -7.99
C LYS A 121 3.98 12.74 -7.87
N LEU A 122 4.23 11.88 -6.88
CA LEU A 122 3.39 10.71 -6.63
C LEU A 122 2.00 11.13 -6.14
N LYS A 123 1.96 12.08 -5.21
CA LYS A 123 0.72 12.62 -4.65
C LYS A 123 -0.17 13.22 -5.74
N SER A 124 0.38 14.04 -6.65
CA SER A 124 -0.40 14.66 -7.75
C SER A 124 -0.97 13.67 -8.77
N LYS A 125 -0.52 12.41 -8.78
CA LYS A 125 -1.05 11.35 -9.65
C LYS A 125 -2.26 10.61 -9.06
N ILE A 126 -2.54 10.77 -7.79
CA ILE A 126 -3.61 10.04 -7.07
C ILE A 126 -4.66 10.97 -6.45
N LEU A 127 -4.38 12.25 -6.37
CA LEU A 127 -5.34 13.30 -6.04
C LEU A 127 -5.94 13.90 -7.31
#